data_4a5c4789cf9c91010a54963faff2d3b0
#
_entry.id   4a5c4789cf9c91010a54963faff2d3b0
#
_cell.length_a   1.000
_cell.length_b   1.000
_cell.length_c   1.000
_cell.angle_alpha   90.00
_cell.angle_beta   90.00
_cell.angle_gamma   90.00
#
_symmetry.space_group_name_H-M   'P 1'
#
loop_
_entity.id
_entity.type
_entity.pdbx_description
1 polymer ?
#
loop_
_entity_poly.entity_id
_entity_poly.type
_entity_poly.pdbx_seq_one_letter_code
_entity_poly.pdbx_strand_id
1 'polypeptide(L)'
;MPNVAAWRLVFRVSALLAVFAGLLLFVGATRSEDYFSWTIDPPQTAAFLGAAYWAAAVLFTWASTQNSWERLRIAVFPELAVAVVLLVGTYMHLDKFHDDLFGYFWVSIYAIAAPVLIYLVALTRAEGDDGDREPRLPMPTLLRLALAGQALAFAVYGVGLFVSPSGFGGAWPWALTPLTARAIAAFLLGFALAAAIAIRSDSLQRFRGAALTYAVLGILQLLAAALHSSDFKDGAALPLFAAFFASVLVVGAAGSLLGREAQASSSRRALSGS
;
A
#
# COMPACT_ATOMS: atom_id res chain seq x y z
N MET A 1 10.52 5.46 23.62
CA MET A 1 9.36 4.58 23.45
C MET A 1 9.82 3.16 23.27
N PRO A 2 9.47 2.21 24.14
CA PRO A 2 9.88 0.81 24.02
C PRO A 2 9.34 0.15 22.74
N ASN A 3 8.16 0.57 22.24
CA ASN A 3 7.50 -0.08 21.09
C ASN A 3 8.02 0.32 19.71
N VAL A 4 8.87 1.36 19.56
CA VAL A 4 9.47 1.71 18.25
C VAL A 4 10.34 0.57 17.73
N ALA A 5 11.09 -0.11 18.61
CA ALA A 5 11.91 -1.28 18.22
C ALA A 5 11.04 -2.42 17.69
N ALA A 6 9.89 -2.70 18.34
CA ALA A 6 8.94 -3.73 17.90
C ALA A 6 8.37 -3.38 16.52
N TRP A 7 7.95 -2.13 16.29
CA TRP A 7 7.47 -1.67 14.99
C TRP A 7 8.53 -1.77 13.89
N ARG A 8 9.77 -1.43 14.19
CA ARG A 8 10.88 -1.58 13.23
C ARG A 8 11.11 -3.04 12.85
N LEU A 9 10.99 -3.98 13.81
CA LEU A 9 11.07 -5.40 13.52
C LEU A 9 9.89 -5.88 12.66
N VAL A 10 8.66 -5.51 13.04
CA VAL A 10 7.45 -5.81 12.25
C VAL A 10 7.65 -5.34 10.81
N PHE A 11 8.02 -4.08 10.58
CA PHE A 11 8.20 -3.56 9.23
C PHE A 11 9.33 -4.22 8.45
N ARG A 12 10.40 -4.70 9.09
CA ARG A 12 11.43 -5.50 8.41
C ARG A 12 10.87 -6.84 7.93
N VAL A 13 10.11 -7.52 8.79
CA VAL A 13 9.47 -8.79 8.44
C VAL A 13 8.43 -8.57 7.33
N SER A 14 7.55 -7.57 7.50
CA SER A 14 6.54 -7.22 6.47
C SER A 14 7.18 -6.86 5.14
N ALA A 15 8.30 -6.12 5.13
CA ALA A 15 9.03 -5.80 3.90
C ALA A 15 9.55 -7.06 3.19
N LEU A 16 10.14 -8.01 3.92
CA LEU A 16 10.61 -9.28 3.34
C LEU A 16 9.46 -10.10 2.78
N LEU A 17 8.36 -10.24 3.52
CA LEU A 17 7.16 -10.95 3.05
C LEU A 17 6.55 -10.26 1.82
N ALA A 18 6.49 -8.94 1.81
CA ALA A 18 5.96 -8.18 0.68
C ALA A 18 6.86 -8.28 -0.56
N VAL A 19 8.20 -8.30 -0.38
CA VAL A 19 9.13 -8.55 -1.51
C VAL A 19 8.90 -9.93 -2.09
N PHE A 20 8.75 -10.95 -1.24
CA PHE A 20 8.51 -12.33 -1.68
C PHE A 20 7.16 -12.49 -2.38
N ALA A 21 6.07 -11.98 -1.79
CA ALA A 21 4.74 -12.00 -2.42
C ALA A 21 4.72 -11.23 -3.75
N GLY A 22 5.39 -10.08 -3.80
CA GLY A 22 5.54 -9.31 -5.03
C GLY A 22 6.30 -10.08 -6.12
N LEU A 23 7.34 -10.84 -5.76
CA LEU A 23 8.06 -11.69 -6.71
C LEU A 23 7.16 -12.77 -7.29
N LEU A 24 6.45 -13.49 -6.45
CA LEU A 24 5.53 -14.55 -6.89
C LEU A 24 4.42 -14.02 -7.80
N LEU A 25 3.85 -12.85 -7.44
CA LEU A 25 2.68 -12.32 -8.13
C LEU A 25 3.01 -11.43 -9.33
N PHE A 26 4.12 -10.68 -9.32
CA PHE A 26 4.46 -9.80 -10.43
C PHE A 26 5.24 -10.55 -11.52
N VAL A 27 6.26 -11.30 -11.12
CA VAL A 27 7.09 -12.08 -12.08
C VAL A 27 6.39 -13.38 -12.47
N GLY A 28 5.73 -14.04 -11.52
CA GLY A 28 4.95 -15.27 -11.74
C GLY A 28 3.49 -15.04 -12.11
N ALA A 29 3.10 -13.87 -12.64
CA ALA A 29 1.70 -13.48 -12.86
C ALA A 29 0.89 -14.48 -13.70
N THR A 30 1.51 -15.11 -14.71
CA THR A 30 0.88 -16.09 -15.60
C THR A 30 0.85 -17.51 -15.03
N ARG A 31 1.40 -17.74 -13.84
CA ARG A 31 1.55 -19.04 -13.19
C ARG A 31 1.18 -19.00 -11.71
N SER A 32 0.23 -18.13 -11.34
CA SER A 32 -0.20 -17.99 -9.95
C SER A 32 -0.81 -19.27 -9.37
N GLU A 33 -1.38 -20.14 -10.20
CA GLU A 33 -1.88 -21.47 -9.81
C GLU A 33 -0.79 -22.39 -9.26
N ASP A 34 0.46 -22.25 -9.73
CA ASP A 34 1.58 -23.10 -9.32
C ASP A 34 2.26 -22.63 -8.02
N TYR A 35 2.22 -21.30 -7.72
CA TYR A 35 3.10 -20.69 -6.73
C TYR A 35 2.39 -19.81 -5.71
N PHE A 36 1.08 -19.66 -5.83
CA PHE A 36 0.36 -18.77 -4.93
C PHE A 36 -0.78 -19.48 -4.21
N SER A 37 -1.34 -18.82 -3.22
CA SER A 37 -2.31 -19.40 -2.28
C SER A 37 -3.68 -19.70 -2.91
N TRP A 38 -3.98 -19.07 -4.04
CA TRP A 38 -5.15 -19.35 -4.89
C TRP A 38 -4.84 -18.97 -6.33
N THR A 39 -5.58 -19.52 -7.29
CA THR A 39 -5.46 -19.17 -8.70
C THR A 39 -5.96 -17.76 -8.96
N ILE A 40 -5.12 -16.91 -9.53
CA ILE A 40 -5.43 -15.52 -9.87
C ILE A 40 -5.47 -15.35 -11.39
N ASP A 41 -6.66 -15.06 -11.90
CA ASP A 41 -6.92 -14.83 -13.32
C ASP A 41 -7.74 -13.51 -13.48
N PRO A 42 -7.46 -12.69 -14.50
CA PRO A 42 -6.36 -12.77 -15.46
C PRO A 42 -4.99 -12.39 -14.86
N PRO A 43 -3.87 -12.65 -15.57
CA PRO A 43 -2.50 -12.32 -15.12
C PRO A 43 -2.31 -10.86 -14.69
N GLN A 44 -3.00 -9.90 -15.31
CA GLN A 44 -3.02 -8.51 -14.88
C GLN A 44 -3.43 -8.35 -13.41
N THR A 45 -4.32 -9.20 -12.90
CA THR A 45 -4.72 -9.16 -11.47
C THR A 45 -3.56 -9.56 -10.55
N ALA A 46 -2.84 -10.63 -10.90
CA ALA A 46 -1.68 -11.06 -10.13
C ALA A 46 -0.56 -10.00 -10.17
N ALA A 47 -0.26 -9.45 -11.37
CA ALA A 47 0.71 -8.39 -11.54
C ALA A 47 0.33 -7.11 -10.77
N PHE A 48 -0.96 -6.73 -10.74
CA PHE A 48 -1.46 -5.62 -9.94
C PHE A 48 -1.18 -5.81 -8.45
N LEU A 49 -1.52 -6.98 -7.91
CA LEU A 49 -1.27 -7.31 -6.50
C LEU A 49 0.23 -7.38 -6.20
N GLY A 50 1.03 -7.95 -7.08
CA GLY A 50 2.48 -8.00 -6.95
C GLY A 50 3.11 -6.60 -6.92
N ALA A 51 2.67 -5.70 -7.80
CA ALA A 51 3.06 -4.29 -7.78
C ALA A 51 2.68 -3.60 -6.47
N ALA A 52 1.50 -3.87 -5.94
CA ALA A 52 1.03 -3.32 -4.67
C ALA A 52 1.88 -3.82 -3.49
N TYR A 53 2.26 -5.11 -3.46
CA TYR A 53 3.17 -5.68 -2.46
C TYR A 53 4.56 -5.03 -2.53
N TRP A 54 5.14 -4.87 -3.72
CA TRP A 54 6.46 -4.22 -3.85
C TRP A 54 6.41 -2.74 -3.46
N ALA A 55 5.34 -2.05 -3.79
CA ALA A 55 5.12 -0.67 -3.32
C ALA A 55 5.02 -0.63 -1.79
N ALA A 56 4.28 -1.56 -1.17
CA ALA A 56 4.20 -1.68 0.29
C ALA A 56 5.57 -2.01 0.92
N ALA A 57 6.37 -2.87 0.28
CA ALA A 57 7.73 -3.17 0.74
C ALA A 57 8.62 -1.92 0.84
N VAL A 58 8.46 -0.97 -0.09
CA VAL A 58 9.16 0.34 -0.02
C VAL A 58 8.73 1.12 1.21
N LEU A 59 7.42 1.19 1.49
CA LEU A 59 6.90 1.87 2.68
C LEU A 59 7.41 1.22 3.97
N PHE A 60 7.37 -0.11 4.05
CA PHE A 60 7.82 -0.86 5.21
C PHE A 60 9.33 -0.73 5.43
N THR A 61 10.13 -0.78 4.37
CA THR A 61 11.58 -0.53 4.44
C THR A 61 11.86 0.87 4.98
N TRP A 62 11.19 1.89 4.47
CA TRP A 62 11.30 3.25 4.97
C TRP A 62 10.86 3.34 6.43
N ALA A 63 9.70 2.77 6.80
CA ALA A 63 9.17 2.79 8.15
C ALA A 63 10.10 2.09 9.14
N SER A 64 10.77 0.99 8.74
CA SER A 64 11.72 0.27 9.59
C SER A 64 12.94 1.10 10.01
N THR A 65 13.18 2.25 9.38
CA THR A 65 14.26 3.19 9.72
C THR A 65 13.80 4.37 10.59
N GLN A 66 12.49 4.51 10.83
CA GLN A 66 11.96 5.64 11.58
C GLN A 66 12.04 5.40 13.09
N ASN A 67 12.14 6.51 13.86
CA ASN A 67 12.34 6.48 15.30
C ASN A 67 11.20 7.20 16.08
N SER A 68 10.19 7.73 15.40
CA SER A 68 9.05 8.40 16.04
C SER A 68 7.72 7.81 15.60
N TRP A 69 6.75 7.76 16.53
CA TRP A 69 5.39 7.30 16.25
C TRP A 69 4.71 8.10 15.14
N GLU A 70 4.90 9.41 15.16
CA GLU A 70 4.34 10.32 14.17
C GLU A 70 4.76 9.99 12.73
N ARG A 71 5.96 9.43 12.55
CA ARG A 71 6.43 8.97 11.24
C ARG A 71 5.99 7.55 10.93
N LEU A 72 5.92 6.68 11.94
CA LEU A 72 5.54 5.28 11.78
C LEU A 72 4.06 5.13 11.39
N ARG A 73 3.18 5.96 11.92
CA ARG A 73 1.72 5.83 11.73
C ARG A 73 1.27 5.86 10.27
N ILE A 74 2.05 6.49 9.37
CA ILE A 74 1.75 6.51 7.93
C ILE A 74 1.91 5.13 7.28
N ALA A 75 2.61 4.20 7.93
CA ALA A 75 2.74 2.81 7.50
C ALA A 75 1.88 1.87 8.38
N VAL A 76 1.82 2.12 9.69
CA VAL A 76 1.10 1.28 10.67
C VAL A 76 -0.38 1.13 10.33
N PHE A 77 -1.09 2.24 10.14
CA PHE A 77 -2.53 2.17 9.89
C PHE A 77 -2.89 1.61 8.52
N PRO A 78 -2.18 1.95 7.41
CA PRO A 78 -2.38 1.27 6.14
C PRO A 78 -2.12 -0.23 6.20
N GLU A 79 -1.01 -0.67 6.83
CA GLU A 79 -0.71 -2.10 7.00
C GLU A 79 -1.79 -2.81 7.79
N LEU A 80 -2.23 -2.23 8.91
CA LEU A 80 -3.33 -2.76 9.70
C LEU A 80 -4.62 -2.88 8.88
N ALA A 81 -4.96 -1.83 8.11
CA ALA A 81 -6.15 -1.86 7.26
C ALA A 81 -6.06 -2.98 6.21
N VAL A 82 -4.92 -3.10 5.52
CA VAL A 82 -4.68 -4.17 4.55
C VAL A 82 -4.79 -5.54 5.23
N ALA A 83 -4.13 -5.75 6.38
CA ALA A 83 -4.14 -7.03 7.08
C ALA A 83 -5.55 -7.44 7.53
N VAL A 84 -6.33 -6.50 8.07
CA VAL A 84 -7.72 -6.77 8.51
C VAL A 84 -8.63 -7.05 7.31
N VAL A 85 -8.55 -6.25 6.26
CA VAL A 85 -9.41 -6.43 5.06
C VAL A 85 -9.07 -7.74 4.35
N LEU A 86 -7.78 -8.08 4.22
CA LEU A 86 -7.34 -9.37 3.65
C LEU A 86 -7.77 -10.53 4.53
N LEU A 87 -7.66 -10.43 5.86
CA LEU A 87 -8.13 -11.46 6.77
C LEU A 87 -9.62 -11.73 6.59
N VAL A 88 -10.45 -10.68 6.59
CA VAL A 88 -11.90 -10.82 6.39
C VAL A 88 -12.20 -11.41 5.01
N GLY A 89 -11.55 -10.89 3.95
CA GLY A 89 -11.69 -11.42 2.59
C GLY A 89 -11.29 -12.90 2.49
N THR A 90 -10.23 -13.32 3.17
CA THR A 90 -9.77 -14.71 3.25
C THR A 90 -10.84 -15.59 3.89
N TYR A 91 -11.37 -15.22 5.07
CA TYR A 91 -12.41 -16.00 5.74
C TYR A 91 -13.72 -16.09 4.95
N MET A 92 -14.04 -15.07 4.15
CA MET A 92 -15.23 -15.12 3.26
C MET A 92 -15.06 -16.10 2.08
N HIS A 93 -13.83 -16.57 1.80
CA HIS A 93 -13.50 -17.35 0.60
C HIS A 93 -12.53 -18.49 0.89
N LEU A 94 -12.56 -19.09 2.09
CA LEU A 94 -11.66 -20.20 2.46
C LEU A 94 -11.71 -21.37 1.46
N ASP A 95 -12.86 -21.60 0.83
CA ASP A 95 -13.10 -22.62 -0.18
C ASP A 95 -12.34 -22.40 -1.50
N LYS A 96 -11.72 -21.24 -1.69
CA LYS A 96 -10.96 -20.87 -2.90
C LYS A 96 -9.45 -21.04 -2.75
N PHE A 97 -8.98 -21.22 -1.53
CA PHE A 97 -7.56 -21.39 -1.26
C PHE A 97 -7.10 -22.82 -1.57
N HIS A 98 -5.89 -22.96 -2.08
CA HIS A 98 -5.28 -24.27 -2.31
C HIS A 98 -5.07 -24.99 -0.98
N ASP A 99 -5.32 -26.29 -0.98
CA ASP A 99 -5.11 -27.17 0.19
C ASP A 99 -3.65 -27.64 0.23
N ASP A 100 -2.74 -26.68 0.30
CA ASP A 100 -1.31 -26.85 0.25
C ASP A 100 -0.55 -25.88 1.17
N LEU A 101 0.78 -25.93 1.14
CA LEU A 101 1.64 -25.07 1.95
C LEU A 101 1.39 -23.58 1.70
N PHE A 102 1.12 -23.17 0.46
CA PHE A 102 0.91 -21.75 0.12
C PHE A 102 -0.42 -21.25 0.66
N GLY A 103 -1.49 -22.05 0.53
CA GLY A 103 -2.81 -21.72 1.09
C GLY A 103 -2.76 -21.62 2.62
N TYR A 104 -2.19 -22.59 3.31
CA TYR A 104 -2.04 -22.55 4.77
C TYR A 104 -1.16 -21.40 5.24
N PHE A 105 -0.06 -21.11 4.53
CA PHE A 105 0.84 -20.01 4.85
C PHE A 105 0.12 -18.66 4.78
N TRP A 106 -0.66 -18.42 3.72
CA TRP A 106 -1.45 -17.19 3.57
C TRP A 106 -2.43 -17.00 4.71
N VAL A 107 -3.27 -18.01 4.96
CA VAL A 107 -4.28 -17.93 6.02
C VAL A 107 -3.61 -17.67 7.38
N SER A 108 -2.51 -18.37 7.67
CA SER A 108 -1.77 -18.22 8.92
C SER A 108 -1.16 -16.81 9.07
N ILE A 109 -0.57 -16.25 8.01
CA ILE A 109 0.03 -14.91 8.07
C ILE A 109 -1.03 -13.88 8.48
N TYR A 110 -2.18 -13.84 7.81
CA TYR A 110 -3.18 -12.80 8.11
C TYR A 110 -3.94 -13.07 9.41
N ALA A 111 -4.15 -14.35 9.79
CA ALA A 111 -4.71 -14.73 11.07
C ALA A 111 -3.82 -14.30 12.27
N ILE A 112 -2.51 -14.22 12.07
CA ILE A 112 -1.55 -13.78 13.09
C ILE A 112 -1.30 -12.27 12.98
N ALA A 113 -1.06 -11.75 11.77
CA ALA A 113 -0.64 -10.37 11.55
C ALA A 113 -1.69 -9.36 12.05
N ALA A 114 -2.97 -9.55 11.72
CA ALA A 114 -4.00 -8.59 12.10
C ALA A 114 -4.16 -8.45 13.63
N PRO A 115 -4.29 -9.54 14.44
CA PRO A 115 -4.31 -9.43 15.90
C PRO A 115 -3.03 -8.83 16.49
N VAL A 116 -1.86 -9.21 15.98
CA VAL A 116 -0.57 -8.68 16.44
C VAL A 116 -0.49 -7.17 16.19
N LEU A 117 -0.85 -6.70 15.01
CA LEU A 117 -0.86 -5.27 14.69
C LEU A 117 -1.86 -4.50 15.55
N ILE A 118 -3.07 -5.04 15.78
CA ILE A 118 -4.07 -4.44 16.69
C ILE A 118 -3.49 -4.30 18.10
N TYR A 119 -2.89 -5.37 18.62
CA TYR A 119 -2.28 -5.37 19.96
C TYR A 119 -1.16 -4.34 20.07
N LEU A 120 -0.25 -4.28 19.09
CA LEU A 120 0.85 -3.30 19.07
C LEU A 120 0.34 -1.86 18.99
N VAL A 121 -0.72 -1.60 18.20
CA VAL A 121 -1.35 -0.26 18.15
C VAL A 121 -1.94 0.10 19.50
N ALA A 122 -2.62 -0.82 20.18
CA ALA A 122 -3.19 -0.58 21.50
C ALA A 122 -2.10 -0.25 22.55
N LEU A 123 -1.00 -1.02 22.57
CA LEU A 123 0.14 -0.76 23.45
C LEU A 123 0.77 0.61 23.18
N THR A 124 1.01 0.94 21.91
CA THR A 124 1.65 2.21 21.53
C THR A 124 0.79 3.41 21.91
N ARG A 125 -0.53 3.31 21.77
CA ARG A 125 -1.46 4.37 22.19
C ARG A 125 -1.46 4.57 23.71
N ALA A 126 -1.29 3.52 24.49
CA ALA A 126 -1.21 3.60 25.94
C ALA A 126 0.04 4.33 26.44
N GLU A 127 1.12 4.37 25.65
CA GLU A 127 2.39 5.04 26.00
C GLU A 127 2.39 6.57 25.73
N GLY A 128 1.40 7.07 24.99
CA GLY A 128 1.30 8.48 24.63
C GLY A 128 2.18 8.91 23.44
N ASP A 129 2.01 10.15 23.00
CA ASP A 129 2.70 10.73 21.84
C ASP A 129 4.11 11.24 22.26
N ASP A 130 5.13 10.91 21.45
CA ASP A 130 6.51 11.33 21.68
C ASP A 130 6.83 12.75 21.19
N GLY A 131 5.84 13.43 20.62
CA GLY A 131 5.92 14.82 20.20
C GLY A 131 7.05 15.06 19.20
N ASP A 132 6.81 14.70 17.91
CA ASP A 132 7.76 15.01 16.84
C ASP A 132 7.96 16.54 16.73
N ARG A 133 9.14 17.01 17.17
CA ARG A 133 9.54 18.42 17.19
C ARG A 133 10.16 18.91 15.89
N GLU A 134 10.18 18.07 14.83
CA GLU A 134 10.76 18.52 13.56
C GLU A 134 9.98 19.67 12.93
N PRO A 135 10.69 20.65 12.34
CA PRO A 135 10.06 21.70 11.55
C PRO A 135 9.23 21.10 10.43
N ARG A 136 7.96 21.46 10.34
CA ARG A 136 7.04 20.97 9.31
C ARG A 136 7.08 21.90 8.12
N LEU A 137 7.47 21.40 6.95
CA LEU A 137 7.25 22.10 5.69
C LEU A 137 5.90 21.66 5.13
N PRO A 138 4.95 22.60 4.95
CA PRO A 138 3.61 22.27 4.48
C PRO A 138 3.62 21.72 3.06
N MET A 139 2.66 20.88 2.76
CA MET A 139 2.48 20.30 1.44
C MET A 139 1.91 21.36 0.47
N PRO A 140 2.49 21.55 -0.73
CA PRO A 140 1.92 22.44 -1.75
C PRO A 140 0.46 22.08 -2.06
N THR A 141 -0.38 23.10 -2.23
CA THR A 141 -1.84 22.91 -2.44
C THR A 141 -2.16 22.00 -3.61
N LEU A 142 -1.47 22.16 -4.74
CA LEU A 142 -1.69 21.31 -5.92
C LEU A 142 -1.38 19.83 -5.64
N LEU A 143 -0.27 19.55 -4.94
CA LEU A 143 0.11 18.20 -4.54
C LEU A 143 -0.93 17.60 -3.58
N ARG A 144 -1.42 18.39 -2.62
CA ARG A 144 -2.46 17.98 -1.68
C ARG A 144 -3.78 17.66 -2.39
N LEU A 145 -4.22 18.49 -3.35
CA LEU A 145 -5.45 18.28 -4.11
C LEU A 145 -5.34 17.03 -5.00
N ALA A 146 -4.22 16.85 -5.70
CA ALA A 146 -3.99 15.66 -6.51
C ALA A 146 -4.00 14.38 -5.65
N LEU A 147 -3.30 14.40 -4.52
CA LEU A 147 -3.28 13.28 -3.57
C LEU A 147 -4.67 13.00 -2.99
N ALA A 148 -5.47 14.04 -2.70
CA ALA A 148 -6.84 13.90 -2.20
C ALA A 148 -7.77 13.26 -3.26
N GLY A 149 -7.67 13.66 -4.53
CA GLY A 149 -8.40 13.03 -5.63
C GLY A 149 -8.05 11.55 -5.78
N GLN A 150 -6.76 11.20 -5.73
CA GLN A 150 -6.32 9.81 -5.78
C GLN A 150 -6.77 9.00 -4.56
N ALA A 151 -6.69 9.58 -3.35
CA ALA A 151 -7.18 8.95 -2.13
C ALA A 151 -8.68 8.65 -2.21
N LEU A 152 -9.46 9.59 -2.73
CA LEU A 152 -10.90 9.40 -2.93
C LEU A 152 -11.18 8.27 -3.94
N ALA A 153 -10.48 8.24 -5.07
CA ALA A 153 -10.62 7.19 -6.07
C ALA A 153 -10.28 5.81 -5.47
N PHE A 154 -9.15 5.69 -4.77
CA PHE A 154 -8.76 4.47 -4.08
C PHE A 154 -9.80 4.06 -3.02
N ALA A 155 -10.32 4.99 -2.23
CA ALA A 155 -11.33 4.70 -1.21
C ALA A 155 -12.65 4.22 -1.83
N VAL A 156 -13.14 4.89 -2.87
CA VAL A 156 -14.39 4.53 -3.54
C VAL A 156 -14.30 3.14 -4.17
N TYR A 157 -13.24 2.88 -4.95
CA TYR A 157 -13.05 1.55 -5.53
C TYR A 157 -12.75 0.50 -4.46
N GLY A 158 -11.95 0.83 -3.44
CA GLY A 158 -11.64 -0.09 -2.35
C GLY A 158 -12.89 -0.53 -1.59
N VAL A 159 -13.72 0.42 -1.16
CA VAL A 159 -15.00 0.09 -0.49
C VAL A 159 -15.93 -0.63 -1.45
N GLY A 160 -16.07 -0.15 -2.69
CA GLY A 160 -16.96 -0.72 -3.68
C GLY A 160 -16.62 -2.18 -4.02
N LEU A 161 -15.36 -2.48 -4.31
CA LEU A 161 -14.89 -3.83 -4.61
C LEU A 161 -15.01 -4.79 -3.41
N PHE A 162 -14.84 -4.28 -2.19
CA PHE A 162 -14.99 -5.10 -1.00
C PHE A 162 -16.46 -5.48 -0.74
N VAL A 163 -17.35 -4.48 -0.76
CA VAL A 163 -18.77 -4.63 -0.41
C VAL A 163 -19.58 -5.28 -1.54
N SER A 164 -19.33 -4.88 -2.77
CA SER A 164 -20.06 -5.34 -3.96
C SER A 164 -19.10 -5.72 -5.09
N PRO A 165 -18.39 -6.87 -4.98
CA PRO A 165 -17.42 -7.31 -5.99
C PRO A 165 -18.00 -7.41 -7.40
N SER A 166 -19.23 -7.89 -7.55
CA SER A 166 -19.91 -8.00 -8.85
C SER A 166 -20.32 -6.64 -9.41
N GLY A 167 -20.81 -5.71 -8.57
CA GLY A 167 -21.23 -4.38 -8.99
C GLY A 167 -20.04 -3.51 -9.43
N PHE A 168 -19.08 -3.31 -8.53
CA PHE A 168 -17.89 -2.51 -8.83
C PHE A 168 -16.89 -3.21 -9.73
N GLY A 169 -16.82 -4.56 -9.71
CA GLY A 169 -16.01 -5.35 -10.64
C GLY A 169 -16.45 -5.18 -12.09
N GLY A 170 -17.74 -4.88 -12.34
CA GLY A 170 -18.21 -4.50 -13.66
C GLY A 170 -17.56 -3.25 -14.23
N ALA A 171 -17.29 -2.24 -13.39
CA ALA A 171 -16.60 -1.00 -13.74
C ALA A 171 -15.06 -1.10 -13.65
N TRP A 172 -14.51 -2.20 -13.12
CA TRP A 172 -13.06 -2.42 -13.06
C TRP A 172 -12.49 -2.68 -14.46
N PRO A 173 -11.25 -2.24 -14.77
CA PRO A 173 -10.68 -2.31 -16.13
C PRO A 173 -10.57 -3.71 -16.73
N TRP A 174 -10.59 -4.78 -15.94
CA TRP A 174 -10.58 -6.19 -16.38
C TRP A 174 -11.51 -7.05 -15.51
N ALA A 175 -11.65 -8.35 -15.84
CA ALA A 175 -12.51 -9.27 -15.08
C ALA A 175 -11.91 -9.58 -13.71
N LEU A 176 -12.75 -9.64 -12.66
CA LEU A 176 -12.35 -10.00 -11.31
C LEU A 176 -13.25 -11.08 -10.73
N THR A 177 -12.64 -12.02 -10.00
CA THR A 177 -13.39 -12.90 -9.09
C THR A 177 -13.72 -12.15 -7.79
N PRO A 178 -14.73 -12.57 -7.01
CA PRO A 178 -15.04 -11.92 -5.73
C PRO A 178 -13.88 -11.91 -4.73
N LEU A 179 -13.05 -12.94 -4.69
CA LEU A 179 -11.87 -13.02 -3.83
C LEU A 179 -10.81 -12.00 -4.29
N THR A 180 -10.46 -11.99 -5.59
CA THR A 180 -9.45 -11.06 -6.10
C THR A 180 -9.89 -9.61 -6.01
N ALA A 181 -11.20 -9.32 -6.19
CA ALA A 181 -11.76 -7.98 -5.98
C ALA A 181 -11.53 -7.50 -4.53
N ARG A 182 -11.77 -8.37 -3.53
CA ARG A 182 -11.52 -8.04 -2.12
C ARG A 182 -10.03 -7.93 -1.79
N ALA A 183 -9.18 -8.73 -2.43
CA ALA A 183 -7.73 -8.60 -2.28
C ALA A 183 -7.22 -7.24 -2.83
N ILE A 184 -7.66 -6.83 -4.01
CA ILE A 184 -7.38 -5.50 -4.56
C ILE A 184 -7.93 -4.41 -3.64
N ALA A 185 -9.16 -4.55 -3.16
CA ALA A 185 -9.81 -3.60 -2.26
C ALA A 185 -8.96 -3.31 -1.01
N ALA A 186 -8.33 -4.33 -0.43
CA ALA A 186 -7.47 -4.15 0.74
C ALA A 186 -6.32 -3.18 0.46
N PHE A 187 -5.61 -3.35 -0.66
CA PHE A 187 -4.51 -2.45 -1.03
C PHE A 187 -4.99 -1.05 -1.38
N LEU A 188 -6.11 -0.92 -2.12
CA LEU A 188 -6.68 0.39 -2.43
C LEU A 188 -7.04 1.16 -1.15
N LEU A 189 -7.64 0.50 -0.17
CA LEU A 189 -7.96 1.09 1.14
C LEU A 189 -6.69 1.45 1.92
N GLY A 190 -5.64 0.63 1.86
CA GLY A 190 -4.34 0.93 2.42
C GLY A 190 -3.73 2.19 1.82
N PHE A 191 -3.70 2.31 0.49
CA PHE A 191 -3.18 3.51 -0.21
C PHE A 191 -4.03 4.75 0.08
N ALA A 192 -5.36 4.62 0.10
CA ALA A 192 -6.24 5.72 0.47
C ALA A 192 -5.95 6.24 1.88
N LEU A 193 -5.75 5.33 2.83
CA LEU A 193 -5.47 5.68 4.23
C LEU A 193 -4.09 6.31 4.39
N ALA A 194 -3.06 5.80 3.70
CA ALA A 194 -1.72 6.41 3.68
C ALA A 194 -1.77 7.86 3.17
N ALA A 195 -2.51 8.09 2.07
CA ALA A 195 -2.72 9.43 1.52
C ALA A 195 -3.49 10.35 2.49
N ALA A 196 -4.55 9.85 3.11
CA ALA A 196 -5.34 10.62 4.08
C ALA A 196 -4.49 11.03 5.28
N ILE A 197 -3.64 10.13 5.81
CA ILE A 197 -2.72 10.44 6.91
C ILE A 197 -1.68 11.48 6.45
N ALA A 198 -1.13 11.34 5.23
CA ALA A 198 -0.19 12.30 4.67
C ALA A 198 -0.80 13.71 4.57
N ILE A 199 -2.02 13.82 4.03
CA ILE A 199 -2.76 15.08 3.90
C ILE A 199 -3.01 15.72 5.27
N ARG A 200 -3.44 14.92 6.26
CA ARG A 200 -3.71 15.42 7.63
C ARG A 200 -2.45 15.83 8.37
N SER A 201 -1.32 15.18 8.11
CA SER A 201 -0.04 15.54 8.75
C SER A 201 0.54 16.85 8.22
N ASP A 202 0.14 17.26 7.02
CA ASP A 202 0.60 18.46 6.30
C ASP A 202 2.12 18.67 6.38
N SER A 203 2.87 17.60 6.12
CA SER A 203 4.34 17.59 6.27
C SER A 203 4.97 16.80 5.12
N LEU A 204 5.76 17.50 4.30
CA LEU A 204 6.53 16.88 3.21
C LEU A 204 7.52 15.83 3.72
N GLN A 205 8.13 16.06 4.89
CA GLN A 205 9.08 15.13 5.49
C GLN A 205 8.40 13.80 5.86
N ARG A 206 7.19 13.86 6.44
CA ARG A 206 6.40 12.68 6.81
C ARG A 206 5.82 11.99 5.59
N PHE A 207 5.43 12.74 4.57
CA PHE A 207 4.89 12.20 3.32
C PHE A 207 5.91 11.41 2.50
N ARG A 208 7.22 11.67 2.65
CA ARG A 208 8.27 11.10 1.81
C ARG A 208 8.20 9.58 1.66
N GLY A 209 7.95 8.82 2.73
CA GLY A 209 7.82 7.36 2.66
C GLY A 209 6.67 6.93 1.76
N ALA A 210 5.48 7.49 1.99
CA ALA A 210 4.31 7.23 1.15
C ALA A 210 4.49 7.75 -0.28
N ALA A 211 5.20 8.86 -0.48
CA ALA A 211 5.50 9.39 -1.81
C ALA A 211 6.39 8.43 -2.63
N LEU A 212 7.42 7.85 -2.03
CA LEU A 212 8.23 6.80 -2.67
C LEU A 212 7.39 5.58 -3.03
N THR A 213 6.50 5.16 -2.12
CA THR A 213 5.55 4.06 -2.37
C THR A 213 4.65 4.35 -3.57
N TYR A 214 4.11 5.57 -3.67
CA TYR A 214 3.27 5.99 -4.79
C TYR A 214 4.05 6.02 -6.11
N ALA A 215 5.29 6.50 -6.11
CA ALA A 215 6.14 6.50 -7.30
C ALA A 215 6.39 5.07 -7.80
N VAL A 216 6.77 4.16 -6.90
CA VAL A 216 7.00 2.75 -7.23
C VAL A 216 5.71 2.06 -7.68
N LEU A 217 4.58 2.30 -6.99
CA LEU A 217 3.28 1.79 -7.39
C LEU A 217 2.92 2.23 -8.80
N GLY A 218 3.06 3.53 -9.10
CA GLY A 218 2.75 4.07 -10.42
C GLY A 218 3.60 3.43 -11.53
N ILE A 219 4.92 3.32 -11.33
CA ILE A 219 5.81 2.66 -12.30
C ILE A 219 5.41 1.19 -12.52
N LEU A 220 5.23 0.45 -11.45
CA LEU A 220 4.95 -0.99 -11.52
C LEU A 220 3.56 -1.29 -12.10
N GLN A 221 2.55 -0.47 -11.81
CA GLN A 221 1.22 -0.61 -12.39
C GLN A 221 1.21 -0.29 -13.90
N LEU A 222 1.97 0.71 -14.33
CA LEU A 222 2.14 1.01 -15.77
C LEU A 222 2.89 -0.13 -16.48
N LEU A 223 3.91 -0.69 -15.85
CA LEU A 223 4.63 -1.84 -16.38
C LEU A 223 3.73 -3.08 -16.46
N ALA A 224 2.96 -3.39 -15.41
CA ALA A 224 1.99 -4.48 -15.42
C ALA A 224 0.97 -4.32 -16.56
N ALA A 225 0.41 -3.10 -16.72
CA ALA A 225 -0.54 -2.81 -17.80
C ALA A 225 0.07 -2.96 -19.21
N ALA A 226 1.35 -2.64 -19.37
CA ALA A 226 2.06 -2.84 -20.64
C ALA A 226 2.31 -4.33 -20.94
N LEU A 227 2.66 -5.12 -19.91
CA LEU A 227 2.94 -6.57 -20.04
C LEU A 227 1.66 -7.39 -20.28
N HIS A 228 0.53 -6.96 -19.73
CA HIS A 228 -0.75 -7.69 -19.75
C HIS A 228 -1.87 -6.86 -20.37
N SER A 229 -1.57 -6.06 -21.40
CA SER A 229 -2.53 -5.15 -22.05
C SER A 229 -3.74 -5.88 -22.65
N SER A 230 -3.58 -7.14 -23.06
CA SER A 230 -4.67 -7.98 -23.60
C SER A 230 -5.74 -8.35 -22.58
N ASP A 231 -5.46 -8.25 -21.28
CA ASP A 231 -6.40 -8.60 -20.21
C ASP A 231 -7.43 -7.49 -19.96
N PHE A 232 -7.16 -6.27 -20.47
CA PHE A 232 -8.04 -5.13 -20.29
C PHE A 232 -9.29 -5.24 -21.20
N LYS A 233 -10.39 -4.74 -20.67
CA LYS A 233 -11.62 -4.58 -21.47
C LYS A 233 -11.40 -3.59 -22.63
N ASP A 234 -12.12 -3.78 -23.70
CA ASP A 234 -12.07 -2.90 -24.87
C ASP A 234 -12.41 -1.43 -24.54
N GLY A 235 -11.94 -0.54 -25.38
CA GLY A 235 -12.25 0.89 -25.30
C GLY A 235 -11.30 1.66 -24.38
N ALA A 236 -11.87 2.41 -23.44
CA ALA A 236 -11.13 3.36 -22.60
C ALA A 236 -10.48 2.74 -21.34
N ALA A 237 -10.64 1.43 -21.09
CA ALA A 237 -10.19 0.81 -19.84
C ALA A 237 -8.68 0.96 -19.60
N LEU A 238 -7.87 0.52 -20.55
CA LEU A 238 -6.42 0.63 -20.48
C LEU A 238 -5.91 2.09 -20.43
N PRO A 239 -6.34 3.02 -21.34
CA PRO A 239 -5.85 4.39 -21.26
C PRO A 239 -6.27 5.13 -20.00
N LEU A 240 -7.46 4.90 -19.44
CA LEU A 240 -7.88 5.50 -18.18
C LEU A 240 -7.06 4.96 -17.00
N PHE A 241 -6.82 3.66 -16.95
CA PHE A 241 -5.94 3.03 -15.95
C PHE A 241 -4.52 3.60 -16.03
N ALA A 242 -3.95 3.66 -17.23
CA ALA A 242 -2.60 4.19 -17.46
C ALA A 242 -2.51 5.68 -17.07
N ALA A 243 -3.49 6.50 -17.44
CA ALA A 243 -3.53 7.91 -17.05
C ALA A 243 -3.61 8.09 -15.53
N PHE A 244 -4.43 7.28 -14.85
CA PHE A 244 -4.55 7.32 -13.40
C PHE A 244 -3.21 6.96 -12.72
N PHE A 245 -2.58 5.84 -13.09
CA PHE A 245 -1.30 5.43 -12.48
C PHE A 245 -0.11 6.29 -12.91
N ALA A 246 -0.14 6.92 -14.09
CA ALA A 246 0.80 7.98 -14.44
C ALA A 246 0.65 9.20 -13.50
N SER A 247 -0.57 9.59 -13.15
CA SER A 247 -0.80 10.64 -12.15
C SER A 247 -0.29 10.25 -10.75
N VAL A 248 -0.46 8.97 -10.34
CA VAL A 248 0.08 8.43 -9.08
C VAL A 248 1.61 8.51 -9.08
N LEU A 249 2.26 8.12 -10.18
CA LEU A 249 3.70 8.25 -10.37
C LEU A 249 4.18 9.70 -10.22
N VAL A 250 3.51 10.64 -10.90
CA VAL A 250 3.90 12.07 -10.86
C VAL A 250 3.75 12.63 -9.45
N VAL A 251 2.66 12.34 -8.74
CA VAL A 251 2.43 12.76 -7.35
C VAL A 251 3.49 12.15 -6.42
N GLY A 252 3.78 10.86 -6.58
CA GLY A 252 4.81 10.17 -5.82
C GLY A 252 6.21 10.73 -6.05
N ALA A 253 6.60 10.95 -7.30
CA ALA A 253 7.89 11.52 -7.67
C ALA A 253 8.03 12.96 -7.13
N ALA A 254 7.06 13.82 -7.36
CA ALA A 254 7.05 15.19 -6.84
C ALA A 254 7.15 15.22 -5.31
N GLY A 255 6.32 14.43 -4.62
CA GLY A 255 6.33 14.34 -3.16
C GLY A 255 7.66 13.83 -2.59
N SER A 256 8.31 12.86 -3.26
CA SER A 256 9.59 12.32 -2.82
C SER A 256 10.74 13.31 -3.00
N LEU A 257 10.77 14.08 -4.10
CA LEU A 257 11.77 15.12 -4.37
C LEU A 257 11.63 16.27 -3.38
N LEU A 258 10.42 16.84 -3.24
CA LEU A 258 10.15 17.92 -2.29
C LEU A 258 10.43 17.50 -0.84
N GLY A 259 10.11 16.25 -0.49
CA GLY A 259 10.41 15.71 0.84
C GLY A 259 11.92 15.58 1.11
N ARG A 260 12.75 15.30 0.10
CA ARG A 260 14.22 15.27 0.22
C ARG A 260 14.78 16.68 0.48
N GLU A 261 14.34 17.66 -0.30
CA GLU A 261 14.75 19.06 -0.15
C GLU A 261 14.36 19.59 1.23
N ALA A 262 13.15 19.26 1.69
CA ALA A 262 12.66 19.61 3.02
C ALA A 262 13.55 19.05 4.15
N GLN A 263 13.98 17.79 4.04
CA GLN A 263 14.91 17.21 5.02
C GLN A 263 16.29 17.84 4.98
N ALA A 264 16.85 18.09 3.79
CA ALA A 264 18.15 18.71 3.64
C ALA A 264 18.19 20.13 4.22
N SER A 265 17.11 20.92 4.04
CA SER A 265 16.99 22.28 4.59
C SER A 265 16.89 22.28 6.12
N SER A 266 16.17 21.34 6.70
CA SER A 266 16.06 21.18 8.17
C SER A 266 17.40 20.84 8.80
N SER A 267 18.16 19.92 8.20
CA SER A 267 19.50 19.53 8.69
C SER A 267 20.49 20.69 8.63
N ARG A 268 20.47 21.52 7.57
CA ARG A 268 21.35 22.70 7.46
C ARG A 268 21.05 23.75 8.54
N ARG A 269 19.77 24.00 8.83
CA ARG A 269 19.37 24.94 9.88
C ARG A 269 19.80 24.47 11.27
N ALA A 270 19.74 23.17 11.55
CA ALA A 270 20.19 22.61 12.81
C ALA A 270 21.71 22.80 13.02
N LEU A 271 22.51 22.68 11.94
CA LEU A 271 23.97 22.86 11.98
C LEU A 271 24.41 24.33 12.05
N SER A 272 23.59 25.27 11.56
CA SER A 272 23.90 26.71 11.58
C SER A 272 23.46 27.42 12.87
N GLY A 273 22.66 26.77 13.72
CA GLY A 273 22.16 27.29 14.98
C GLY A 273 22.87 26.77 16.25
N SER A 274 23.86 25.88 16.06
CA SER A 274 24.78 25.36 17.09
C SER A 274 26.11 26.12 17.05
#